data_fac1cbaf3b5e42a81dea9e762e327dae
#
_entry.id   fac1cbaf3b5e42a81dea9e762e327dae
#
_cell.length_a   1.000
_cell.length_b   1.000
_cell.length_c   1.000
_cell.angle_alpha   90.00
_cell.angle_beta   90.00
_cell.angle_gamma   90.00
#
_symmetry.space_group_name_H-M   'P 1'
#
loop_
_entity.id
_entity.type
_entity.pdbx_description
1 polymer ?
#
loop_
_entity_poly.entity_id
_entity_poly.type
_entity_poly.pdbx_seq_one_letter_code
_entity_poly.pdbx_strand_id
1 'polypeptide(L)'
;MIQPIQRDADFLCDLAREPSTRDELKIWWLGQSGFILRSEGSYLLLDPYLSDSLTQKYASTDKPHVRMTERVIAPESLTCIDVITSSHNHTDHLDAETLRPLFAANPGVQFAIPEANRRFVAERLGTEPGWPVGLDDGMSVDLCGWRITGVASAHNDIAKDSEGRCQYLGYVIQRGRWTVYHSGDTLLYEGLAEMLKGFGGVDVALLPINGNKPERRVAGNMDGREAATLGKAIGAGIVVPHHFEMFEFNTADPREQFIPECKLVLQPYRVLRAGEGFVLSVRL
;
A
#
# COMPACT_ATOMS: atom_id res chain seq x y z
N MET A 1 7.86 21.45 -4.97
CA MET A 1 7.48 20.04 -5.06
C MET A 1 8.67 19.20 -4.61
N ILE A 2 8.42 18.18 -3.76
CA ILE A 2 9.45 17.28 -3.24
C ILE A 2 9.93 16.38 -4.38
N GLN A 3 11.25 16.24 -4.54
CA GLN A 3 11.82 15.35 -5.55
C GLN A 3 11.99 13.93 -4.97
N PRO A 4 11.57 12.88 -5.69
CA PRO A 4 11.92 11.51 -5.34
C PRO A 4 13.43 11.32 -5.23
N ILE A 5 13.87 10.36 -4.40
CA ILE A 5 15.32 10.10 -4.26
C ILE A 5 15.92 9.51 -5.54
N GLN A 6 15.12 8.76 -6.27
CA GLN A 6 15.39 8.29 -7.62
C GLN A 6 14.06 8.19 -8.40
N ARG A 7 14.14 8.37 -9.70
CA ARG A 7 12.97 8.35 -10.58
C ARG A 7 13.33 7.88 -12.00
N ASP A 8 12.29 7.56 -12.77
CA ASP A 8 12.39 7.20 -14.19
C ASP A 8 13.50 6.16 -14.45
N ALA A 9 14.50 6.47 -15.26
CA ALA A 9 15.56 5.53 -15.63
C ALA A 9 16.39 5.05 -14.42
N ASP A 10 16.69 5.94 -13.47
CA ASP A 10 17.47 5.57 -12.27
C ASP A 10 16.68 4.61 -11.39
N PHE A 11 15.37 4.85 -11.25
CA PHE A 11 14.47 3.94 -10.52
C PHE A 11 14.38 2.57 -11.21
N LEU A 12 14.24 2.53 -12.54
CA LEU A 12 14.22 1.28 -13.31
C LEU A 12 15.54 0.52 -13.18
N CYS A 13 16.68 1.21 -13.20
CA CYS A 13 17.98 0.59 -12.97
C CYS A 13 18.08 -0.07 -11.58
N ASP A 14 17.55 0.59 -10.53
CA ASP A 14 17.53 0.01 -9.19
C ASP A 14 16.51 -1.14 -9.06
N LEU A 15 15.38 -1.03 -9.75
CA LEU A 15 14.36 -2.08 -9.79
C LEU A 15 14.90 -3.36 -10.46
N ALA A 16 15.66 -3.21 -11.54
CA ALA A 16 16.25 -4.30 -12.31
C ALA A 16 17.51 -4.90 -11.67
N ARG A 17 18.07 -4.27 -10.62
CA ARG A 17 19.31 -4.78 -9.99
C ARG A 17 19.08 -6.16 -9.40
N GLU A 18 19.92 -7.11 -9.79
CA GLU A 18 19.87 -8.48 -9.29
C GLU A 18 19.93 -8.55 -7.76
N PRO A 19 19.16 -9.46 -7.14
CA PRO A 19 19.22 -9.67 -5.69
C PRO A 19 20.58 -10.25 -5.28
N SER A 20 21.03 -9.88 -4.08
CA SER A 20 22.28 -10.42 -3.52
C SER A 20 22.15 -11.89 -3.09
N THR A 21 20.94 -12.30 -2.73
CA THR A 21 20.59 -13.67 -2.36
C THR A 21 19.20 -14.02 -2.88
N ARG A 22 18.93 -15.33 -3.07
CA ARG A 22 17.62 -15.80 -3.53
C ARG A 22 16.49 -15.44 -2.56
N ASP A 23 16.79 -15.42 -1.26
CA ASP A 23 15.81 -15.18 -0.18
C ASP A 23 15.68 -13.69 0.16
N GLU A 24 16.11 -12.80 -0.72
CA GLU A 24 16.00 -11.35 -0.52
C GLU A 24 14.57 -10.87 -0.76
N LEU A 25 14.05 -10.06 0.15
CA LEU A 25 12.86 -9.23 -0.09
C LEU A 25 13.31 -7.78 -0.25
N LYS A 26 13.02 -7.17 -1.38
CA LYS A 26 13.25 -5.74 -1.60
C LYS A 26 11.92 -5.01 -1.72
N ILE A 27 11.82 -3.87 -1.05
CA ILE A 27 10.62 -3.04 -0.98
C ILE A 27 10.99 -1.63 -1.41
N TRP A 28 10.20 -1.02 -2.31
CA TRP A 28 10.31 0.38 -2.71
C TRP A 28 9.01 1.12 -2.42
N TRP A 29 9.11 2.36 -1.98
CA TRP A 29 7.96 3.24 -1.82
C TRP A 29 7.79 4.17 -3.01
N LEU A 30 6.58 4.22 -3.59
CA LEU A 30 6.26 5.03 -4.74
C LEU A 30 5.56 6.36 -4.38
N GLY A 31 5.35 6.60 -3.10
CA GLY A 31 4.49 7.67 -2.57
C GLY A 31 3.09 7.17 -2.22
N GLN A 32 2.35 7.95 -1.45
CA GLN A 32 1.03 7.64 -0.91
C GLN A 32 1.03 6.25 -0.24
N SER A 33 0.19 5.34 -0.65
CA SER A 33 0.13 3.94 -0.20
C SER A 33 0.79 2.96 -1.17
N GLY A 34 1.50 3.47 -2.20
CA GLY A 34 2.07 2.68 -3.28
C GLY A 34 3.41 2.05 -2.93
N PHE A 35 3.52 0.72 -3.03
CA PHE A 35 4.78 -0.01 -2.82
C PHE A 35 5.00 -1.07 -3.91
N ILE A 36 6.27 -1.27 -4.29
CA ILE A 36 6.69 -2.47 -5.03
C ILE A 36 7.42 -3.40 -4.07
N LEU A 37 7.04 -4.67 -4.08
CA LEU A 37 7.73 -5.76 -3.41
C LEU A 37 8.35 -6.66 -4.45
N ARG A 38 9.63 -7.04 -4.29
CA ARG A 38 10.27 -8.06 -5.11
C ARG A 38 10.86 -9.15 -4.23
N SER A 39 10.53 -10.39 -4.53
CA SER A 39 11.16 -11.58 -3.95
C SER A 39 11.14 -12.73 -4.95
N GLU A 40 12.18 -13.54 -4.98
CA GLU A 40 12.32 -14.72 -5.86
C GLU A 40 11.96 -14.44 -7.34
N GLY A 41 12.37 -13.27 -7.85
CA GLY A 41 12.17 -12.86 -9.24
C GLY A 41 10.77 -12.42 -9.62
N SER A 42 9.83 -12.31 -8.67
CA SER A 42 8.47 -11.83 -8.91
C SER A 42 8.22 -10.48 -8.26
N TYR A 43 7.38 -9.65 -8.89
CA TYR A 43 7.05 -8.29 -8.49
C TYR A 43 5.57 -8.15 -8.15
N LEU A 44 5.29 -7.67 -6.95
CA LEU A 44 3.96 -7.31 -6.49
C LEU A 44 3.88 -5.79 -6.26
N LEU A 45 2.88 -5.14 -6.85
CA LEU A 45 2.62 -3.70 -6.73
C LEU A 45 1.37 -3.47 -5.89
N LEU A 46 1.51 -2.74 -4.79
CA LEU A 46 0.44 -2.44 -3.84
C LEU A 46 -0.08 -1.02 -4.08
N ASP A 47 -1.38 -0.85 -4.19
CA ASP A 47 -2.12 0.42 -4.20
C ASP A 47 -1.42 1.58 -4.95
N PRO A 48 -1.06 1.42 -6.24
CA PRO A 48 -0.28 2.44 -6.93
C PRO A 48 -1.11 3.69 -7.25
N TYR A 49 -0.54 4.88 -6.96
CA TYR A 49 -1.05 6.17 -7.39
C TYR A 49 0.06 6.97 -8.11
N LEU A 50 0.11 6.84 -9.43
CA LEU A 50 1.17 7.38 -10.29
C LEU A 50 0.64 8.38 -11.34
N SER A 51 -0.48 9.05 -11.04
CA SER A 51 -1.09 10.08 -11.91
C SER A 51 -1.33 11.37 -11.14
N ASP A 52 -1.92 12.35 -11.79
CA ASP A 52 -2.40 13.59 -11.20
C ASP A 52 -3.94 13.68 -11.17
N SER A 53 -4.63 12.54 -11.32
CA SER A 53 -6.09 12.47 -11.42
C SER A 53 -6.82 13.17 -10.28
N LEU A 54 -6.38 13.00 -9.01
CA LEU A 54 -6.98 13.67 -7.86
C LEU A 54 -6.70 15.18 -7.85
N THR A 55 -5.51 15.61 -8.20
CA THR A 55 -5.17 17.03 -8.31
C THR A 55 -6.06 17.71 -9.35
N GLN A 56 -6.26 17.08 -10.51
CA GLN A 56 -7.13 17.57 -11.57
C GLN A 56 -8.60 17.57 -11.15
N LYS A 57 -9.09 16.44 -10.59
CA LYS A 57 -10.47 16.25 -10.17
C LYS A 57 -10.93 17.29 -9.13
N TYR A 58 -10.05 17.64 -8.21
CA TYR A 58 -10.38 18.54 -7.09
C TYR A 58 -9.83 19.96 -7.24
N ALA A 59 -9.23 20.31 -8.40
CA ALA A 59 -8.59 21.60 -8.63
C ALA A 59 -9.49 22.82 -8.38
N SER A 60 -10.80 22.73 -8.70
CA SER A 60 -11.78 23.81 -8.56
C SER A 60 -12.70 23.66 -7.35
N THR A 61 -12.39 22.75 -6.43
CA THR A 61 -13.18 22.53 -5.21
C THR A 61 -12.63 23.31 -4.02
N ASP A 62 -13.37 23.32 -2.92
CA ASP A 62 -12.93 23.87 -1.63
C ASP A 62 -11.86 23.00 -0.93
N LYS A 63 -11.48 21.86 -1.54
CA LYS A 63 -10.42 20.94 -1.09
C LYS A 63 -9.52 20.53 -2.24
N PRO A 64 -8.71 21.44 -2.79
CA PRO A 64 -7.78 21.05 -3.83
C PRO A 64 -6.77 20.03 -3.30
N HIS A 65 -6.57 18.96 -4.06
CA HIS A 65 -5.56 17.94 -3.76
C HIS A 65 -4.22 18.38 -4.36
N VAL A 66 -3.57 19.35 -3.71
CA VAL A 66 -2.26 19.85 -4.16
C VAL A 66 -1.21 18.79 -3.90
N ARG A 67 -0.64 18.26 -4.98
CA ARG A 67 0.43 17.25 -4.91
C ARG A 67 1.71 17.87 -4.34
N MET A 68 2.32 17.20 -3.36
CA MET A 68 3.56 17.62 -2.72
C MET A 68 4.79 16.98 -3.38
N THR A 69 4.72 15.70 -3.76
CA THR A 69 5.86 14.91 -4.27
C THR A 69 5.67 14.59 -5.74
N GLU A 70 6.72 14.80 -6.55
CA GLU A 70 6.71 14.38 -7.96
C GLU A 70 6.57 12.86 -8.11
N ARG A 71 6.01 12.44 -9.24
CA ARG A 71 5.85 11.04 -9.58
C ARG A 71 7.22 10.35 -9.73
N VAL A 72 7.35 9.16 -9.13
CA VAL A 72 8.57 8.36 -9.21
C VAL A 72 8.80 7.82 -10.62
N ILE A 73 7.74 7.34 -11.27
CA ILE A 73 7.82 6.69 -12.59
C ILE A 73 6.49 6.78 -13.32
N ALA A 74 6.53 6.82 -14.63
CA ALA A 74 5.34 6.67 -15.46
C ALA A 74 4.81 5.23 -15.38
N PRO A 75 3.50 5.02 -15.16
CA PRO A 75 2.95 3.67 -14.97
C PRO A 75 3.24 2.73 -16.15
N GLU A 76 3.21 3.22 -17.38
CA GLU A 76 3.53 2.47 -18.60
C GLU A 76 5.00 2.00 -18.69
N SER A 77 5.89 2.57 -17.89
CA SER A 77 7.30 2.17 -17.83
C SER A 77 7.56 1.00 -16.90
N LEU A 78 6.61 0.64 -16.03
CA LEU A 78 6.68 -0.53 -15.16
C LEU A 78 6.21 -1.77 -15.92
N THR A 79 7.11 -2.50 -16.55
CA THR A 79 6.83 -3.65 -17.43
C THR A 79 7.14 -5.01 -16.80
N CYS A 80 7.43 -5.04 -15.50
CA CYS A 80 7.86 -6.25 -14.78
C CYS A 80 6.90 -6.68 -13.68
N ILE A 81 5.67 -6.15 -13.64
CA ILE A 81 4.75 -6.40 -12.54
C ILE A 81 3.91 -7.66 -12.81
N ASP A 82 3.96 -8.62 -11.89
CA ASP A 82 3.19 -9.87 -11.97
C ASP A 82 1.83 -9.77 -11.29
N VAL A 83 1.77 -9.03 -10.18
CA VAL A 83 0.55 -8.88 -9.38
C VAL A 83 0.37 -7.42 -8.98
N ILE A 84 -0.87 -6.94 -9.03
CA ILE A 84 -1.25 -5.62 -8.49
C ILE A 84 -2.37 -5.81 -7.47
N THR A 85 -2.42 -4.99 -6.43
CA THR A 85 -3.55 -4.94 -5.51
C THR A 85 -4.18 -3.56 -5.46
N SER A 86 -5.45 -3.51 -5.08
CA SER A 86 -6.12 -2.30 -4.60
C SER A 86 -6.85 -2.63 -3.31
N SER A 87 -6.55 -1.91 -2.24
CA SER A 87 -7.15 -2.14 -0.91
C SER A 87 -8.60 -1.69 -0.83
N HIS A 88 -8.98 -0.69 -1.60
CA HIS A 88 -10.34 -0.16 -1.65
C HIS A 88 -10.56 0.76 -2.87
N ASN A 89 -11.74 1.36 -2.97
CA ASN A 89 -12.19 2.08 -4.16
C ASN A 89 -11.90 3.59 -4.18
N HIS A 90 -11.18 4.16 -3.22
CA HIS A 90 -10.72 5.55 -3.33
C HIS A 90 -9.71 5.71 -4.47
N THR A 91 -9.66 6.90 -5.05
CA THR A 91 -8.89 7.11 -6.29
C THR A 91 -7.39 6.94 -6.07
N ASP A 92 -6.87 7.29 -4.92
CA ASP A 92 -5.44 7.11 -4.59
C ASP A 92 -5.03 5.65 -4.32
N HIS A 93 -5.98 4.70 -4.36
CA HIS A 93 -5.76 3.26 -4.26
C HIS A 93 -6.29 2.48 -5.46
N LEU A 94 -7.24 3.07 -6.22
CA LEU A 94 -7.85 2.48 -7.41
C LEU A 94 -7.89 3.54 -8.53
N ASP A 95 -6.74 3.99 -8.98
CA ASP A 95 -6.62 5.06 -9.97
C ASP A 95 -6.60 4.53 -11.41
N ALA A 96 -7.62 4.90 -12.19
CA ALA A 96 -7.74 4.45 -13.58
C ALA A 96 -6.60 4.98 -14.48
N GLU A 97 -6.10 6.20 -14.22
CA GLU A 97 -5.00 6.79 -14.98
C GLU A 97 -3.65 6.11 -14.70
N THR A 98 -3.52 5.47 -13.53
CA THR A 98 -2.37 4.64 -13.17
C THR A 98 -2.55 3.19 -13.63
N LEU A 99 -3.71 2.58 -13.34
CA LEU A 99 -3.90 1.15 -13.49
C LEU A 99 -4.07 0.71 -14.95
N ARG A 100 -4.78 1.47 -15.79
CA ARG A 100 -4.96 1.12 -17.20
C ARG A 100 -3.62 1.04 -17.97
N PRO A 101 -2.71 2.02 -17.88
CA PRO A 101 -1.37 1.90 -18.48
C PRO A 101 -0.56 0.74 -17.91
N LEU A 102 -0.65 0.48 -16.58
CA LEU A 102 0.02 -0.67 -15.97
C LEU A 102 -0.47 -2.01 -16.54
N PHE A 103 -1.79 -2.17 -16.72
CA PHE A 103 -2.34 -3.40 -17.31
C PHE A 103 -1.91 -3.57 -18.77
N ALA A 104 -1.86 -2.48 -19.54
CA ALA A 104 -1.40 -2.51 -20.92
C ALA A 104 0.11 -2.87 -21.02
N ALA A 105 0.91 -2.38 -20.07
CA ALA A 105 2.35 -2.63 -20.02
C ALA A 105 2.71 -4.04 -19.49
N ASN A 106 1.79 -4.70 -18.77
CA ASN A 106 2.00 -6.02 -18.17
C ASN A 106 0.89 -7.01 -18.59
N PRO A 107 0.93 -7.50 -19.83
CA PRO A 107 -0.03 -8.49 -20.32
C PRO A 107 0.03 -9.76 -19.45
N GLY A 108 -1.10 -10.14 -18.84
CA GLY A 108 -1.16 -11.29 -17.92
C GLY A 108 -0.99 -10.95 -16.45
N VAL A 109 -0.84 -9.68 -16.10
CA VAL A 109 -0.82 -9.23 -14.70
C VAL A 109 -2.09 -9.69 -13.97
N GLN A 110 -1.94 -10.17 -12.75
CA GLN A 110 -3.05 -10.55 -11.88
C GLN A 110 -3.43 -9.37 -10.98
N PHE A 111 -4.73 -9.12 -10.81
CA PHE A 111 -5.21 -7.98 -10.05
C PHE A 111 -6.12 -8.42 -8.92
N ALA A 112 -5.72 -8.17 -7.67
CA ALA A 112 -6.48 -8.51 -6.47
C ALA A 112 -7.20 -7.29 -5.89
N ILE A 113 -8.46 -7.45 -5.53
CA ILE A 113 -9.36 -6.39 -5.04
C ILE A 113 -10.26 -6.92 -3.91
N PRO A 114 -10.87 -6.06 -3.10
CA PRO A 114 -12.01 -6.47 -2.28
C PRO A 114 -13.17 -6.93 -3.18
N GLU A 115 -13.70 -8.11 -2.91
CA GLU A 115 -14.82 -8.68 -3.69
C GLU A 115 -16.05 -7.75 -3.71
N ALA A 116 -16.31 -7.08 -2.60
CA ALA A 116 -17.39 -6.10 -2.47
C ALA A 116 -17.32 -4.97 -3.52
N ASN A 117 -16.12 -4.66 -4.03
CA ASN A 117 -15.88 -3.55 -4.95
C ASN A 117 -15.88 -3.98 -6.43
N ARG A 118 -16.05 -5.24 -6.75
CA ARG A 118 -15.90 -5.83 -8.09
C ARG A 118 -16.61 -5.05 -9.21
N ARG A 119 -17.88 -4.70 -9.02
CA ARG A 119 -18.64 -3.95 -10.03
C ARG A 119 -18.10 -2.55 -10.24
N PHE A 120 -17.79 -1.87 -9.15
CA PHE A 120 -17.21 -0.53 -9.18
C PHE A 120 -15.83 -0.51 -9.86
N VAL A 121 -15.00 -1.51 -9.59
CA VAL A 121 -13.68 -1.69 -10.22
C VAL A 121 -13.83 -1.87 -11.73
N ALA A 122 -14.73 -2.77 -12.16
CA ALA A 122 -14.99 -3.03 -13.57
C ALA A 122 -15.44 -1.76 -14.30
N GLU A 123 -16.39 -1.02 -13.73
CA GLU A 123 -16.87 0.26 -14.29
C GLU A 123 -15.76 1.31 -14.37
N ARG A 124 -15.01 1.52 -13.28
CA ARG A 124 -13.92 2.52 -13.22
C ARG A 124 -12.79 2.22 -14.20
N LEU A 125 -12.41 0.96 -14.31
CA LEU A 125 -11.25 0.56 -15.12
C LEU A 125 -11.61 0.16 -16.54
N GLY A 126 -12.90 -0.08 -16.84
CA GLY A 126 -13.36 -0.56 -18.14
C GLY A 126 -12.92 -2.00 -18.40
N THR A 127 -12.94 -2.85 -17.37
CA THR A 127 -12.56 -4.27 -17.45
C THR A 127 -13.78 -5.18 -17.31
N GLU A 128 -13.63 -6.44 -17.73
CA GLU A 128 -14.64 -7.46 -17.45
C GLU A 128 -14.74 -7.67 -15.93
N PRO A 129 -15.94 -7.71 -15.34
CA PRO A 129 -16.11 -7.90 -13.89
C PRO A 129 -15.48 -9.19 -13.36
N GLY A 130 -15.43 -10.25 -14.16
CA GLY A 130 -14.83 -11.53 -13.78
C GLY A 130 -13.31 -11.57 -13.82
N TRP A 131 -12.65 -10.54 -14.35
CA TRP A 131 -11.20 -10.57 -14.51
C TRP A 131 -10.42 -10.37 -13.19
N PRO A 132 -10.75 -9.40 -12.30
CA PRO A 132 -10.02 -9.26 -11.05
C PRO A 132 -10.29 -10.43 -10.09
N VAL A 133 -9.29 -10.76 -9.29
CA VAL A 133 -9.43 -11.73 -8.20
C VAL A 133 -10.01 -11.02 -6.98
N GLY A 134 -11.20 -11.42 -6.56
CA GLY A 134 -11.87 -10.86 -5.38
C GLY A 134 -11.45 -11.55 -4.11
N LEU A 135 -11.17 -10.77 -3.07
CA LEU A 135 -10.87 -11.22 -1.72
C LEU A 135 -11.85 -10.62 -0.71
N ASP A 136 -11.99 -11.28 0.42
CA ASP A 136 -12.69 -10.77 1.60
C ASP A 136 -11.86 -11.05 2.84
N ASP A 137 -12.30 -10.56 3.99
CA ASP A 137 -11.66 -10.78 5.29
C ASP A 137 -11.42 -12.28 5.55
N GLY A 138 -10.18 -12.65 5.90
CA GLY A 138 -9.75 -14.02 6.12
C GLY A 138 -9.58 -14.89 4.85
N MET A 139 -9.97 -14.41 3.66
CA MET A 139 -9.77 -15.15 2.41
C MET A 139 -8.33 -15.02 1.91
N SER A 140 -7.78 -16.11 1.38
CA SER A 140 -6.44 -16.15 0.81
C SER A 140 -6.46 -16.61 -0.64
N VAL A 141 -5.52 -16.09 -1.44
CA VAL A 141 -5.26 -16.52 -2.82
C VAL A 141 -3.75 -16.61 -3.06
N ASP A 142 -3.34 -17.53 -3.93
CA ASP A 142 -1.96 -17.63 -4.37
C ASP A 142 -1.84 -17.09 -5.81
N LEU A 143 -1.16 -15.96 -5.99
CA LEU A 143 -0.96 -15.27 -7.26
C LEU A 143 0.54 -15.15 -7.56
N CYS A 144 1.03 -15.74 -8.64
CA CYS A 144 2.44 -15.69 -9.06
C CYS A 144 3.43 -16.04 -7.92
N GLY A 145 3.04 -16.94 -7.01
CA GLY A 145 3.82 -17.34 -5.84
C GLY A 145 3.74 -16.40 -4.63
N TRP A 146 2.93 -15.35 -4.69
CA TRP A 146 2.53 -14.53 -3.56
C TRP A 146 1.23 -15.06 -2.97
N ARG A 147 1.24 -15.46 -1.68
CA ARG A 147 0.03 -15.74 -0.93
C ARG A 147 -0.48 -14.43 -0.34
N ILE A 148 -1.67 -14.02 -0.76
CA ILE A 148 -2.30 -12.76 -0.35
C ILE A 148 -3.56 -13.09 0.44
N THR A 149 -3.64 -12.61 1.68
CA THR A 149 -4.80 -12.79 2.55
C THR A 149 -5.42 -11.44 2.87
N GLY A 150 -6.71 -11.30 2.63
CA GLY A 150 -7.49 -10.12 3.00
C GLY A 150 -7.64 -10.01 4.52
N VAL A 151 -7.52 -8.80 5.03
CA VAL A 151 -7.75 -8.41 6.44
C VAL A 151 -8.68 -7.20 6.43
N ALA A 152 -9.80 -7.26 7.12
CA ALA A 152 -10.72 -6.13 7.18
C ALA A 152 -10.01 -4.84 7.62
N SER A 153 -10.31 -3.72 6.94
CA SER A 153 -9.82 -2.39 7.29
C SER A 153 -10.99 -1.48 7.70
N ALA A 154 -10.77 -0.65 8.71
CA ALA A 154 -11.75 0.29 9.22
C ALA A 154 -11.42 1.70 8.74
N HIS A 155 -11.85 2.07 7.54
CA HIS A 155 -11.69 3.44 7.03
C HIS A 155 -12.89 4.29 7.45
N ASN A 156 -12.89 4.72 8.70
CA ASN A 156 -13.91 5.14 9.66
C ASN A 156 -14.60 3.95 10.33
N ASP A 157 -15.17 3.03 9.56
CA ASP A 157 -15.84 1.81 10.01
C ASP A 157 -15.42 0.61 9.17
N ILE A 158 -15.65 -0.60 9.66
CA ILE A 158 -15.57 -1.82 8.84
C ILE A 158 -16.84 -1.88 7.98
N ALA A 159 -16.81 -1.13 6.87
CA ALA A 159 -17.93 -1.06 5.96
C ALA A 159 -18.08 -2.35 5.15
N LYS A 160 -19.32 -2.84 5.07
CA LYS A 160 -19.68 -4.05 4.34
C LYS A 160 -20.75 -3.77 3.27
N ASP A 161 -20.74 -4.57 2.23
CA ASP A 161 -21.80 -4.55 1.22
C ASP A 161 -23.06 -5.33 1.70
N SER A 162 -24.07 -5.44 0.85
CA SER A 162 -25.32 -6.15 1.17
C SER A 162 -25.16 -7.66 1.37
N GLU A 163 -24.04 -8.23 0.97
CA GLU A 163 -23.70 -9.64 1.16
C GLU A 163 -22.78 -9.86 2.37
N GLY A 164 -22.47 -8.80 3.12
CA GLY A 164 -21.64 -8.85 4.31
C GLY A 164 -20.14 -8.85 4.04
N ARG A 165 -19.70 -8.61 2.80
CA ARG A 165 -18.29 -8.56 2.39
C ARG A 165 -17.66 -7.20 2.66
N CYS A 166 -16.41 -7.18 3.08
CA CYS A 166 -15.68 -5.95 3.41
C CYS A 166 -15.36 -5.11 2.18
N GLN A 167 -15.66 -3.80 2.23
CA GLN A 167 -15.35 -2.85 1.16
C GLN A 167 -13.91 -2.32 1.23
N TYR A 168 -13.27 -2.43 2.38
CA TYR A 168 -11.91 -1.99 2.66
C TYR A 168 -11.12 -3.17 3.21
N LEU A 169 -9.97 -3.47 2.60
CA LEU A 169 -9.07 -4.53 3.03
C LEU A 169 -7.64 -4.01 3.15
N GLY A 170 -6.95 -4.47 4.17
CA GLY A 170 -5.52 -4.62 4.14
C GLY A 170 -5.15 -6.00 3.60
N TYR A 171 -3.88 -6.22 3.35
CA TYR A 171 -3.37 -7.50 2.84
C TYR A 171 -2.19 -7.99 3.66
N VAL A 172 -2.28 -9.22 4.15
CA VAL A 172 -1.10 -9.97 4.61
C VAL A 172 -0.56 -10.75 3.41
N ILE A 173 0.69 -10.49 3.08
CA ILE A 173 1.38 -10.95 1.89
C ILE A 173 2.54 -11.84 2.32
N GLN A 174 2.54 -13.09 1.87
CA GLN A 174 3.57 -14.05 2.21
C GLN A 174 4.26 -14.56 0.95
N ARG A 175 5.60 -14.61 0.97
CA ARG A 175 6.42 -15.23 -0.06
C ARG A 175 7.69 -15.79 0.54
N GLY A 176 7.94 -17.09 0.30
CA GLY A 176 9.03 -17.79 0.97
C GLY A 176 8.87 -17.67 2.49
N ARG A 177 9.87 -17.07 3.14
CA ARG A 177 9.84 -16.84 4.59
C ARG A 177 9.25 -15.49 5.01
N TRP A 178 9.05 -14.58 4.06
CA TRP A 178 8.69 -13.20 4.34
C TRP A 178 7.18 -13.02 4.52
N THR A 179 6.81 -12.25 5.52
CA THR A 179 5.44 -11.81 5.77
C THR A 179 5.40 -10.29 5.82
N VAL A 180 4.66 -9.68 4.91
CA VAL A 180 4.43 -8.23 4.86
C VAL A 180 2.96 -7.96 5.10
N TYR A 181 2.64 -7.01 5.96
CA TYR A 181 1.29 -6.48 6.12
C TYR A 181 1.21 -5.08 5.50
N HIS A 182 0.38 -4.91 4.50
CA HIS A 182 -0.03 -3.62 3.96
C HIS A 182 -1.45 -3.34 4.41
N SER A 183 -1.65 -2.33 5.24
CA SER A 183 -2.96 -2.12 5.86
C SER A 183 -4.02 -1.53 4.92
N GLY A 184 -3.60 -1.00 3.74
CA GLY A 184 -4.43 -0.03 3.05
C GLY A 184 -4.69 1.16 3.97
N ASP A 185 -5.85 1.77 3.84
CA ASP A 185 -6.30 2.84 4.71
C ASP A 185 -7.18 2.28 5.85
N THR A 186 -6.76 2.50 7.10
CA THR A 186 -7.46 1.99 8.27
C THR A 186 -7.18 2.81 9.52
N LEU A 187 -8.17 2.89 10.40
CA LEU A 187 -8.00 3.22 11.82
C LEU A 187 -7.48 2.00 12.57
N LEU A 188 -6.91 2.22 13.74
CA LEU A 188 -6.69 1.15 14.71
C LEU A 188 -8.04 0.75 15.32
N TYR A 189 -8.39 -0.53 15.23
CA TYR A 189 -9.63 -1.08 15.79
C TYR A 189 -9.36 -2.32 16.63
N GLU A 190 -10.31 -2.63 17.52
CA GLU A 190 -10.22 -3.78 18.42
C GLU A 190 -10.17 -5.11 17.64
N GLY A 191 -9.23 -5.97 17.98
CA GLY A 191 -9.03 -7.27 17.33
C GLY A 191 -8.04 -7.28 16.18
N LEU A 192 -7.66 -6.12 15.61
CA LEU A 192 -6.70 -6.08 14.49
C LEU A 192 -5.35 -6.68 14.88
N ALA A 193 -4.82 -6.31 16.04
CA ALA A 193 -3.52 -6.81 16.48
C ALA A 193 -3.54 -8.33 16.73
N GLU A 194 -4.61 -8.86 17.32
CA GLU A 194 -4.80 -10.29 17.59
C GLU A 194 -4.88 -11.07 16.27
N MET A 195 -5.63 -10.56 15.30
CA MET A 195 -5.74 -11.17 13.96
C MET A 195 -4.36 -11.25 13.29
N LEU A 196 -3.61 -10.15 13.29
CA LEU A 196 -2.28 -10.10 12.66
C LEU A 196 -1.26 -11.02 13.34
N LYS A 197 -1.30 -11.19 14.64
CA LYS A 197 -0.48 -12.17 15.37
C LYS A 197 -0.72 -13.60 14.90
N GLY A 198 -1.94 -13.92 14.46
CA GLY A 198 -2.32 -15.23 13.93
C GLY A 198 -1.52 -15.69 12.71
N PHE A 199 -0.84 -14.77 12.01
CA PHE A 199 0.01 -15.09 10.85
C PHE A 199 1.44 -15.55 11.21
N GLY A 200 1.77 -15.70 12.50
CA GLY A 200 3.05 -16.23 12.96
C GLY A 200 4.20 -15.22 12.97
N GLY A 201 3.92 -13.96 12.71
CA GLY A 201 4.87 -12.84 12.69
C GLY A 201 4.75 -12.01 11.41
N VAL A 202 5.08 -10.73 11.53
CA VAL A 202 5.10 -9.78 10.42
C VAL A 202 6.50 -9.19 10.33
N ASP A 203 7.21 -9.46 9.23
CA ASP A 203 8.57 -8.91 9.03
C ASP A 203 8.51 -7.40 8.77
N VAL A 204 7.54 -6.97 7.96
CA VAL A 204 7.33 -5.55 7.62
C VAL A 204 5.85 -5.20 7.70
N ALA A 205 5.52 -4.16 8.46
CA ALA A 205 4.20 -3.55 8.46
C ALA A 205 4.23 -2.19 7.75
N LEU A 206 3.45 -2.05 6.67
CA LEU A 206 3.26 -0.82 5.90
C LEU A 206 1.97 -0.17 6.40
N LEU A 207 2.07 0.94 7.14
CA LEU A 207 0.98 1.53 7.91
C LEU A 207 0.79 3.03 7.61
N PRO A 208 -0.46 3.54 7.46
CA PRO A 208 -0.71 4.96 7.26
C PRO A 208 -0.44 5.74 8.55
N ILE A 209 -0.07 7.01 8.40
CA ILE A 209 0.24 7.89 9.54
C ILE A 209 -0.46 9.26 9.48
N ASN A 210 -1.27 9.52 8.46
CA ASN A 210 -1.90 10.83 8.26
C ASN A 210 -3.00 11.17 9.28
N GLY A 211 -3.49 10.19 10.03
CA GLY A 211 -4.43 10.39 11.13
C GLY A 211 -5.88 10.60 10.69
N ASN A 212 -6.75 10.74 11.68
CA ASN A 212 -8.17 11.03 11.53
C ASN A 212 -8.46 12.44 12.05
N LYS A 213 -8.55 13.43 11.16
CA LYS A 213 -8.82 14.83 11.47
C LYS A 213 -10.17 15.24 10.86
N PRO A 214 -11.23 15.43 11.66
CA PRO A 214 -12.57 15.75 11.16
C PRO A 214 -12.63 16.99 10.26
N GLU A 215 -11.77 17.98 10.51
CA GLU A 215 -11.67 19.19 9.70
C GLU A 215 -11.24 18.93 8.26
N ARG A 216 -10.58 17.83 7.99
CA ARG A 216 -10.21 17.41 6.62
C ARG A 216 -11.41 16.92 5.82
N ARG A 217 -12.49 16.49 6.49
CA ARG A 217 -13.73 15.95 5.88
C ARG A 217 -13.44 14.83 4.88
N VAL A 218 -12.48 13.95 5.20
CA VAL A 218 -12.15 12.71 4.51
C VAL A 218 -12.14 11.59 5.53
N ALA A 219 -12.28 10.37 5.07
CA ALA A 219 -12.19 9.21 5.95
C ALA A 219 -10.82 9.15 6.63
N GLY A 220 -10.81 8.65 7.88
CA GLY A 220 -9.63 8.67 8.72
C GLY A 220 -8.75 7.44 8.60
N ASN A 221 -7.51 7.62 9.02
CA ASN A 221 -6.49 6.60 9.13
C ASN A 221 -5.84 6.63 10.52
N MET A 222 -5.02 5.64 10.83
CA MET A 222 -4.13 5.69 11.99
C MET A 222 -3.27 6.96 11.95
N ASP A 223 -3.01 7.52 13.12
CA ASP A 223 -1.94 8.50 13.29
C ASP A 223 -0.58 7.81 13.51
N GLY A 224 0.48 8.61 13.60
CA GLY A 224 1.83 8.08 13.76
C GLY A 224 2.04 7.29 15.04
N ARG A 225 1.33 7.60 16.14
CA ARG A 225 1.42 6.88 17.41
C ARG A 225 0.70 5.54 17.31
N GLU A 226 -0.48 5.52 16.75
CA GLU A 226 -1.27 4.31 16.54
C GLU A 226 -0.53 3.32 15.64
N ALA A 227 0.09 3.79 14.55
CA ALA A 227 0.90 2.96 13.66
C ALA A 227 2.11 2.33 14.38
N ALA A 228 2.85 3.11 15.18
CA ALA A 228 3.97 2.61 15.97
C ALA A 228 3.52 1.59 17.03
N THR A 229 2.41 1.88 17.72
CA THR A 229 1.83 1.01 18.76
C THR A 229 1.33 -0.30 18.17
N LEU A 230 0.63 -0.27 17.02
CA LEU A 230 0.21 -1.48 16.32
C LEU A 230 1.42 -2.32 15.91
N GLY A 231 2.44 -1.71 15.32
CA GLY A 231 3.67 -2.41 14.93
C GLY A 231 4.29 -3.16 16.12
N LYS A 232 4.39 -2.49 17.28
CA LYS A 232 4.86 -3.13 18.52
C LYS A 232 3.95 -4.24 19.01
N ALA A 233 2.65 -4.02 18.98
CA ALA A 233 1.66 -4.99 19.47
C ALA A 233 1.69 -6.30 18.66
N ILE A 234 1.90 -6.22 17.34
CA ILE A 234 1.99 -7.40 16.46
C ILE A 234 3.40 -7.99 16.35
N GLY A 235 4.39 -7.39 17.01
CA GLY A 235 5.77 -7.83 16.94
C GLY A 235 6.39 -7.64 15.55
N ALA A 236 6.01 -6.60 14.82
CA ALA A 236 6.56 -6.32 13.49
C ALA A 236 8.07 -6.12 13.55
N GLY A 237 8.79 -6.78 12.63
CA GLY A 237 10.25 -6.61 12.51
C GLY A 237 10.63 -5.17 12.19
N ILE A 238 9.90 -4.53 11.25
CA ILE A 238 10.04 -3.12 10.87
C ILE A 238 8.66 -2.53 10.56
N VAL A 239 8.40 -1.30 11.00
CA VAL A 239 7.25 -0.50 10.53
C VAL A 239 7.74 0.53 9.52
N VAL A 240 7.09 0.59 8.36
CA VAL A 240 7.31 1.60 7.32
C VAL A 240 6.04 2.44 7.22
N PRO A 241 6.10 3.75 7.51
CA PRO A 241 4.93 4.61 7.40
C PRO A 241 4.62 4.93 5.93
N HIS A 242 3.35 5.14 5.65
CA HIS A 242 2.88 5.64 4.36
C HIS A 242 1.76 6.68 4.52
N HIS A 243 1.14 7.10 3.43
CA HIS A 243 0.10 8.12 3.38
C HIS A 243 0.55 9.48 3.91
N PHE A 244 1.75 9.90 3.53
CA PHE A 244 2.31 11.21 3.82
C PHE A 244 3.04 11.79 2.59
N GLU A 245 3.33 13.09 2.61
CA GLU A 245 4.02 13.80 1.51
C GLU A 245 3.38 13.67 0.13
N MET A 246 2.06 13.36 0.04
CA MET A 246 1.35 13.29 -1.24
C MET A 246 0.44 14.49 -1.46
N PHE A 247 -0.46 14.81 -0.53
CA PHE A 247 -1.40 15.92 -0.63
C PHE A 247 -1.31 16.82 0.59
N GLU A 248 -1.13 18.15 0.36
CA GLU A 248 -0.91 19.15 1.43
C GLU A 248 -1.97 19.09 2.53
N PHE A 249 -3.25 18.95 2.17
CA PHE A 249 -4.34 18.95 3.15
C PHE A 249 -4.46 17.65 3.94
N ASN A 250 -3.89 16.53 3.44
CA ASN A 250 -4.04 15.19 4.00
C ASN A 250 -2.69 14.48 4.11
N THR A 251 -1.84 15.01 4.96
CA THR A 251 -0.49 14.51 5.22
C THR A 251 -0.16 14.55 6.71
N ALA A 252 0.97 13.94 7.07
CA ALA A 252 1.60 14.05 8.39
C ALA A 252 3.12 14.14 8.23
N ASP A 253 3.79 14.71 9.22
CA ASP A 253 5.24 14.63 9.32
C ASP A 253 5.60 13.43 10.22
N PRO A 254 6.32 12.42 9.71
CA PRO A 254 6.73 11.26 10.52
C PRO A 254 7.52 11.65 11.78
N ARG A 255 8.16 12.82 11.77
CA ARG A 255 8.97 13.31 12.90
C ARG A 255 8.14 13.79 14.09
N GLU A 256 6.85 14.13 13.88
CA GLU A 256 6.00 14.69 14.93
C GLU A 256 5.46 13.61 15.88
N GLN A 257 4.97 12.49 15.34
CA GLN A 257 4.33 11.44 16.15
C GLN A 257 4.96 10.07 15.94
N PHE A 258 5.17 9.64 14.69
CA PHE A 258 5.58 8.27 14.36
C PHE A 258 6.99 7.93 14.91
N ILE A 259 7.99 8.74 14.56
CA ILE A 259 9.37 8.50 15.00
C ILE A 259 9.52 8.58 16.54
N PRO A 260 8.96 9.60 17.23
CA PRO A 260 9.02 9.66 18.69
C PRO A 260 8.39 8.43 19.34
N GLU A 261 7.20 8.01 18.86
CA GLU A 261 6.52 6.86 19.45
C GLU A 261 7.25 5.54 19.18
N CYS A 262 7.76 5.33 17.96
CA CYS A 262 8.57 4.15 17.66
C CYS A 262 9.78 4.02 18.60
N LYS A 263 10.44 5.15 18.93
CA LYS A 263 11.54 5.18 19.89
C LYS A 263 11.07 4.87 21.30
N LEU A 264 9.94 5.42 21.71
CA LEU A 264 9.36 5.22 23.04
C LEU A 264 9.01 3.75 23.28
N VAL A 265 8.33 3.11 22.33
CA VAL A 265 7.89 1.71 22.45
C VAL A 265 8.94 0.70 21.97
N LEU A 266 10.12 1.17 21.55
CA LEU A 266 11.20 0.33 21.01
C LEU A 266 10.75 -0.50 19.81
N GLN A 267 10.01 0.12 18.87
CA GLN A 267 9.61 -0.49 17.61
C GLN A 267 10.61 -0.12 16.52
N PRO A 268 11.27 -1.08 15.86
CA PRO A 268 12.09 -0.78 14.68
C PRO A 268 11.24 -0.16 13.56
N TYR A 269 11.76 0.87 12.92
CA TYR A 269 11.06 1.57 11.86
C TYR A 269 12.00 2.01 10.75
N ARG A 270 11.44 2.29 9.58
CA ARG A 270 12.14 2.93 8.48
C ARG A 270 11.21 3.91 7.76
N VAL A 271 11.59 5.18 7.73
CA VAL A 271 10.89 6.20 6.93
C VAL A 271 11.58 6.26 5.58
N LEU A 272 10.83 6.02 4.51
CA LEU A 272 11.32 6.07 3.13
C LEU A 272 10.98 7.41 2.50
N ARG A 273 11.78 7.81 1.53
CA ARG A 273 11.45 8.86 0.57
C ARG A 273 10.88 8.23 -0.70
N ALA A 274 10.05 8.95 -1.44
CA ALA A 274 9.51 8.46 -2.70
C ALA A 274 10.64 8.01 -3.65
N GLY A 275 10.51 6.83 -4.23
CA GLY A 275 11.53 6.17 -5.04
C GLY A 275 12.63 5.46 -4.25
N GLU A 276 12.66 5.56 -2.91
CA GLU A 276 13.62 4.83 -2.09
C GLU A 276 13.23 3.37 -1.91
N GLY A 277 14.22 2.48 -2.03
CA GLY A 277 14.07 1.06 -1.72
C GLY A 277 14.97 0.61 -0.58
N PHE A 278 14.58 -0.48 0.07
CA PHE A 278 15.42 -1.17 1.04
C PHE A 278 15.31 -2.69 0.91
N VAL A 279 16.31 -3.37 1.43
CA VAL A 279 16.46 -4.82 1.33
C VAL A 279 16.37 -5.44 2.72
N LEU A 280 15.61 -6.51 2.79
CA LEU A 280 15.63 -7.46 3.90
C LEU A 280 16.33 -8.72 3.41
N SER A 281 17.37 -9.10 4.09
CA SER A 281 18.12 -10.33 3.84
C SER A 281 18.32 -11.10 5.13
N VAL A 282 18.40 -12.40 5.03
CA VAL A 282 18.82 -13.23 6.16
C VAL A 282 20.30 -12.95 6.40
N ARG A 283 20.66 -12.51 7.60
CA ARG A 283 22.06 -12.60 8.01
C ARG A 283 22.37 -14.08 8.17
N LEU A 284 23.26 -14.57 7.31
CA LEU A 284 23.84 -15.92 7.43
C LEU A 284 24.61 -16.04 8.75
#